data_7b5d187e0c1f2d8e203c55d948c15f2f
#
_entry.id   7b5d187e0c1f2d8e203c55d948c15f2f
#
_cell.length_a   1.000
_cell.length_b   1.000
_cell.length_c   1.000
_cell.angle_alpha   90.00
_cell.angle_beta   90.00
_cell.angle_gamma   90.00
#
_symmetry.space_group_name_H-M   'P 1'
#
loop_
_entity.id
_entity.type
_entity.pdbx_description
1 polymer ?
#
loop_
_entity_poly.entity_id
_entity_poly.type
_entity_poly.pdbx_seq_one_letter_code
_entity_poly.pdbx_strand_id
1 'polypeptide(L)'
;MKKYFFIPSIVAATLSLSATQLAPKAVTDFIRGNQILSSKDNILEIKQSSDLYSKKRLNIDTKKVYRLSGEFRQTGNTGTCIVRFGLIPSTKQRQIIPASINVVNNSATELASDCSAKDTVIKVKDASKWKTNALDRIVFDIDNDKEARDLPNFNIAKSGIKSIEKKTDYYEVTLTGPVGLNYGAGTEIRLHRLGWIAIFCCGANNKLTTNWKKLSFTFQPGTVAQANIFRWWTGTEIAQIYLTFNVPQGQSVEFKNICLEEVKK
;
A
#
# COMPACT_ATOMS: atom_id res chain seq x y z
N MET A 1 -27.39 -22.25 -62.97
CA MET A 1 -26.37 -21.44 -62.31
C MET A 1 -26.92 -20.92 -60.99
N LYS A 2 -26.48 -21.48 -59.83
CA LYS A 2 -26.87 -21.01 -58.48
C LYS A 2 -25.85 -19.98 -58.01
N LYS A 3 -26.27 -18.75 -57.80
CA LYS A 3 -25.46 -17.68 -57.24
C LYS A 3 -25.43 -17.82 -55.71
N TYR A 4 -24.27 -18.07 -55.15
CA TYR A 4 -24.03 -18.02 -53.70
C TYR A 4 -23.72 -16.58 -53.31
N PHE A 5 -24.57 -16.00 -52.48
CA PHE A 5 -24.30 -14.73 -51.80
C PHE A 5 -23.45 -15.01 -50.55
N PHE A 6 -22.24 -14.50 -50.52
CA PHE A 6 -21.38 -14.46 -49.32
C PHE A 6 -21.78 -13.25 -48.49
N ILE A 7 -22.31 -13.46 -47.30
CA ILE A 7 -22.51 -12.41 -46.30
C ILE A 7 -21.25 -12.39 -45.42
N PRO A 8 -20.48 -11.30 -45.39
CA PRO A 8 -19.34 -11.22 -44.49
C PRO A 8 -19.88 -11.03 -43.04
N SER A 9 -19.57 -11.98 -42.16
CA SER A 9 -19.81 -11.84 -40.71
C SER A 9 -18.89 -10.76 -40.17
N ILE A 10 -19.45 -9.62 -39.81
CA ILE A 10 -18.76 -8.57 -39.04
C ILE A 10 -18.65 -9.08 -37.63
N VAL A 11 -17.48 -9.57 -37.25
CA VAL A 11 -17.13 -9.83 -35.86
C VAL A 11 -16.93 -8.47 -35.20
N ALA A 12 -17.92 -8.00 -34.48
CA ALA A 12 -17.79 -6.82 -33.62
C ALA A 12 -16.85 -7.18 -32.47
N ALA A 13 -15.58 -6.81 -32.59
CA ALA A 13 -14.64 -6.82 -31.50
C ALA A 13 -15.12 -5.80 -30.46
N THR A 14 -15.76 -6.25 -29.40
CA THR A 14 -16.03 -5.43 -28.21
C THR A 14 -14.69 -5.13 -27.53
N LEU A 15 -14.08 -4.02 -27.90
CA LEU A 15 -12.98 -3.42 -27.14
C LEU A 15 -13.55 -3.05 -25.76
N SER A 16 -13.29 -3.89 -24.76
CA SER A 16 -13.48 -3.50 -23.37
C SER A 16 -12.50 -2.38 -23.06
N LEU A 17 -12.94 -1.13 -23.17
CA LEU A 17 -12.21 0.03 -22.65
C LEU A 17 -12.02 -0.21 -21.16
N SER A 18 -10.83 -0.63 -20.74
CA SER A 18 -10.47 -0.68 -19.33
C SER A 18 -10.63 0.74 -18.78
N ALA A 19 -11.33 0.87 -17.66
CA ALA A 19 -11.52 2.17 -17.02
C ALA A 19 -10.15 2.80 -16.74
N THR A 20 -9.88 3.94 -17.35
CA THR A 20 -8.64 4.73 -17.16
C THR A 20 -8.75 5.68 -15.97
N GLN A 21 -9.87 5.65 -15.26
CA GLN A 21 -10.16 6.56 -14.16
C GLN A 21 -10.94 5.89 -13.03
N LEU A 22 -10.58 6.24 -11.80
CA LEU A 22 -11.31 5.94 -10.56
C LEU A 22 -11.68 7.25 -9.88
N ALA A 23 -12.98 7.60 -9.89
CA ALA A 23 -13.49 8.85 -9.34
C ALA A 23 -14.72 8.56 -8.44
N PRO A 24 -14.51 8.24 -7.15
CA PRO A 24 -15.60 8.06 -6.20
C PRO A 24 -16.29 9.41 -5.92
N LYS A 25 -17.63 9.43 -5.98
CA LYS A 25 -18.45 10.66 -5.84
C LYS A 25 -19.53 10.54 -4.77
N ALA A 26 -19.91 9.34 -4.40
CA ALA A 26 -21.00 9.07 -3.46
C ALA A 26 -20.50 8.33 -2.22
N VAL A 27 -21.27 8.42 -1.13
CA VAL A 27 -21.02 7.65 0.11
C VAL A 27 -20.85 6.16 -0.20
N THR A 28 -21.66 5.63 -1.11
CA THR A 28 -21.64 4.23 -1.51
C THR A 28 -20.36 3.81 -2.25
N ASP A 29 -19.56 4.75 -2.73
CA ASP A 29 -18.30 4.46 -3.41
C ASP A 29 -17.15 4.16 -2.46
N PHE A 30 -17.34 4.37 -1.14
CA PHE A 30 -16.35 4.14 -0.12
C PHE A 30 -16.70 2.95 0.79
N ILE A 31 -15.68 2.24 1.27
CA ILE A 31 -15.76 1.35 2.42
C ILE A 31 -15.69 2.23 3.67
N ARG A 32 -16.49 1.91 4.70
CA ARG A 32 -16.73 2.75 5.88
C ARG A 32 -17.46 4.07 5.58
N GLY A 33 -18.06 4.15 4.40
CA GLY A 33 -18.80 5.34 3.94
C GLY A 33 -20.01 5.72 4.79
N ASN A 34 -20.46 4.85 5.70
CA ASN A 34 -21.53 5.17 6.65
C ASN A 34 -21.18 6.31 7.63
N GLN A 35 -19.90 6.70 7.70
CA GLN A 35 -19.41 7.84 8.48
C GLN A 35 -19.42 9.15 7.68
N ILE A 36 -19.72 9.08 6.39
CA ILE A 36 -19.77 10.22 5.49
C ILE A 36 -21.21 10.69 5.38
N LEU A 37 -21.40 11.99 5.52
CA LEU A 37 -22.67 12.64 5.23
C LEU A 37 -22.57 13.29 3.86
N SER A 38 -23.42 12.89 2.92
CA SER A 38 -23.44 13.56 1.61
C SER A 38 -24.10 14.93 1.75
N SER A 39 -23.51 15.94 1.13
CA SER A 39 -24.09 17.24 0.97
C SER A 39 -24.51 17.47 -0.50
N LYS A 40 -25.05 18.63 -0.83
CA LYS A 40 -25.36 19.00 -2.24
C LYS A 40 -24.07 19.05 -3.08
N ASP A 41 -24.19 18.87 -4.38
CA ASP A 41 -23.14 19.09 -5.39
C ASP A 41 -21.92 18.16 -5.31
N ASN A 42 -22.13 16.89 -4.95
CA ASN A 42 -21.07 15.87 -4.82
C ASN A 42 -20.00 16.24 -3.77
N ILE A 43 -20.32 17.10 -2.81
CA ILE A 43 -19.47 17.33 -1.64
C ILE A 43 -19.80 16.25 -0.60
N LEU A 44 -18.79 15.60 -0.09
CA LEU A 44 -18.87 14.63 0.99
C LEU A 44 -18.32 15.25 2.27
N GLU A 45 -18.96 14.94 3.40
CA GLU A 45 -18.58 15.44 4.71
C GLU A 45 -18.29 14.29 5.68
N ILE A 46 -17.25 14.44 6.51
CA ILE A 46 -16.92 13.53 7.59
C ILE A 46 -16.72 14.32 8.91
N LYS A 47 -17.37 13.86 9.99
CA LYS A 47 -17.42 14.56 11.30
C LYS A 47 -16.57 13.91 12.39
N GLN A 48 -15.81 12.88 12.07
CA GLN A 48 -14.95 12.18 13.02
C GLN A 48 -13.72 11.61 12.35
N SER A 49 -12.68 11.36 13.13
CA SER A 49 -11.46 10.69 12.63
C SER A 49 -11.79 9.33 12.06
N SER A 50 -11.33 9.05 10.84
CA SER A 50 -11.70 7.85 10.12
C SER A 50 -10.79 7.56 8.94
N ASP A 51 -10.80 6.30 8.53
CA ASP A 51 -10.18 5.82 7.30
C ASP A 51 -11.25 5.47 6.27
N LEU A 52 -11.05 5.91 5.04
CA LEU A 52 -11.92 5.62 3.90
C LEU A 52 -11.14 4.96 2.78
N TYR A 53 -11.74 3.97 2.18
CA TYR A 53 -11.20 3.24 1.03
C TYR A 53 -12.19 3.30 -0.12
N SER A 54 -11.74 3.60 -1.35
CA SER A 54 -12.62 3.46 -2.50
C SER A 54 -13.02 2.00 -2.67
N LYS A 55 -14.31 1.71 -2.91
CA LYS A 55 -14.79 0.33 -3.17
C LYS A 55 -14.20 -0.22 -4.46
N LYS A 56 -14.20 0.62 -5.49
CA LYS A 56 -13.59 0.28 -6.77
C LYS A 56 -12.07 0.45 -6.69
N ARG A 57 -11.39 -0.27 -7.53
CA ARG A 57 -9.94 -0.24 -7.72
C ARG A 57 -9.64 0.05 -9.19
N LEU A 58 -8.49 0.65 -9.46
CA LEU A 58 -8.00 0.90 -10.80
C LEU A 58 -6.88 -0.08 -11.14
N ASN A 59 -6.95 -0.70 -12.31
CA ASN A 59 -5.81 -1.42 -12.87
C ASN A 59 -4.73 -0.41 -13.29
N ILE A 60 -3.50 -0.69 -12.90
CA ILE A 60 -2.36 0.19 -13.11
C ILE A 60 -1.41 -0.43 -14.13
N ASP A 61 -1.12 0.33 -15.16
CA ASP A 61 0.03 0.11 -16.04
C ASP A 61 1.16 1.04 -15.58
N THR A 62 2.16 0.49 -14.91
CA THR A 62 3.27 1.27 -14.33
C THR A 62 4.15 1.97 -15.38
N LYS A 63 3.95 1.71 -16.67
CA LYS A 63 4.62 2.40 -17.78
C LYS A 63 3.96 3.73 -18.14
N LYS A 64 2.79 4.02 -17.56
CA LYS A 64 1.99 5.22 -17.83
C LYS A 64 2.09 6.22 -16.70
N VAL A 65 1.67 7.46 -16.99
CA VAL A 65 1.57 8.54 -16.01
C VAL A 65 0.18 8.52 -15.39
N TYR A 66 0.11 8.65 -14.06
CA TYR A 66 -1.15 8.75 -13.34
C TYR A 66 -1.18 9.98 -12.46
N ARG A 67 -2.36 10.56 -12.28
CA ARG A 67 -2.57 11.67 -11.37
C ARG A 67 -3.62 11.29 -10.31
N LEU A 68 -3.25 11.43 -9.04
CA LEU A 68 -4.16 11.43 -7.91
C LEU A 68 -4.49 12.87 -7.57
N SER A 69 -5.77 13.23 -7.41
CA SER A 69 -6.19 14.59 -7.03
C SER A 69 -7.44 14.57 -6.17
N GLY A 70 -7.64 15.63 -5.38
CA GLY A 70 -8.82 15.87 -4.57
C GLY A 70 -8.82 17.27 -3.99
N GLU A 71 -9.98 17.74 -3.55
CA GLU A 71 -10.16 19.03 -2.90
C GLU A 71 -10.73 18.82 -1.51
N PHE A 72 -10.20 19.53 -0.52
CA PHE A 72 -10.48 19.35 0.89
C PHE A 72 -10.58 20.70 1.60
N ARG A 73 -11.49 20.81 2.58
CA ARG A 73 -11.52 21.92 3.54
C ARG A 73 -12.07 21.44 4.89
N GLN A 74 -11.75 22.14 5.95
CA GLN A 74 -12.46 21.98 7.22
C GLN A 74 -13.64 22.95 7.33
N THR A 75 -14.62 22.58 8.15
CA THR A 75 -15.74 23.46 8.50
C THR A 75 -15.55 23.93 9.93
N GLY A 76 -15.30 25.17 10.16
CA GLY A 76 -15.07 25.74 11.50
C GLY A 76 -13.60 25.94 11.85
N ASN A 77 -13.35 26.62 12.97
CA ASN A 77 -12.04 27.17 13.33
C ASN A 77 -11.55 26.76 14.72
N THR A 78 -12.21 25.84 15.43
CA THR A 78 -11.87 25.47 16.82
C THR A 78 -10.72 24.47 16.93
N GLY A 79 -10.21 23.99 15.80
CA GLY A 79 -9.10 23.05 15.74
C GLY A 79 -8.61 22.88 14.31
N THR A 80 -7.54 22.12 14.13
CA THR A 80 -6.97 21.84 12.81
C THR A 80 -7.26 20.40 12.41
N CYS A 81 -8.03 20.24 11.33
CA CYS A 81 -8.21 18.94 10.69
C CYS A 81 -6.98 18.58 9.84
N ILE A 82 -6.65 17.30 9.83
CA ILE A 82 -5.54 16.77 9.00
C ILE A 82 -6.09 15.71 8.06
N VAL A 83 -5.72 15.79 6.80
CA VAL A 83 -5.96 14.71 5.83
C VAL A 83 -4.64 14.11 5.35
N ARG A 84 -4.62 12.78 5.27
CA ARG A 84 -3.61 12.01 4.55
C ARG A 84 -4.28 11.41 3.33
N PHE A 85 -3.75 11.73 2.18
CA PHE A 85 -4.33 11.34 0.90
C PHE A 85 -3.32 10.52 0.11
N GLY A 86 -3.72 9.30 -0.26
CA GLY A 86 -2.82 8.35 -0.88
C GLY A 86 -3.53 7.19 -1.54
N LEU A 87 -2.74 6.15 -1.80
CA LEU A 87 -3.13 4.95 -2.51
C LEU A 87 -2.65 3.71 -1.75
N ILE A 88 -3.39 2.61 -1.88
CA ILE A 88 -2.95 1.28 -1.49
C ILE A 88 -2.59 0.52 -2.76
N PRO A 89 -1.29 0.27 -3.01
CA PRO A 89 -0.84 -0.55 -4.12
C PRO A 89 -1.06 -2.03 -3.80
N SER A 90 -1.42 -2.81 -4.80
CA SER A 90 -1.63 -4.24 -4.67
C SER A 90 -1.20 -4.98 -5.93
N THR A 91 -0.89 -6.27 -5.80
CA THR A 91 -0.71 -7.18 -6.93
C THR A 91 -2.06 -7.46 -7.61
N LYS A 92 -2.04 -8.15 -8.74
CA LYS A 92 -3.24 -8.61 -9.46
C LYS A 92 -4.13 -9.51 -8.59
N GLN A 93 -3.54 -10.30 -7.71
CA GLN A 93 -4.24 -11.14 -6.72
C GLN A 93 -4.80 -10.33 -5.53
N ARG A 94 -4.69 -9.01 -5.58
CA ARG A 94 -5.11 -8.08 -4.51
C ARG A 94 -4.32 -8.18 -3.22
N GLN A 95 -3.12 -8.76 -3.27
CA GLN A 95 -2.22 -8.77 -2.13
C GLN A 95 -1.61 -7.38 -1.97
N ILE A 96 -1.81 -6.75 -0.82
CA ILE A 96 -1.24 -5.43 -0.50
C ILE A 96 0.29 -5.57 -0.40
N ILE A 97 1.01 -4.54 -0.83
CA ILE A 97 2.48 -4.49 -0.86
C ILE A 97 3.02 -3.55 0.25
N PRO A 98 2.91 -3.88 1.56
CA PRO A 98 3.33 -2.92 2.60
C PRO A 98 4.74 -3.18 3.13
N ALA A 99 4.99 -4.37 3.61
CA ALA A 99 6.20 -4.67 4.37
C ALA A 99 7.41 -4.98 3.48
N SER A 100 7.17 -5.39 2.24
CA SER A 100 8.22 -5.80 1.31
C SER A 100 9.10 -4.65 0.79
N ILE A 101 8.78 -3.41 1.15
CA ILE A 101 9.48 -2.22 0.68
C ILE A 101 10.15 -1.41 1.79
N ASN A 102 9.98 -1.80 3.06
CA ASN A 102 10.59 -1.13 4.20
C ASN A 102 11.76 -1.97 4.75
N VAL A 103 12.78 -2.17 3.94
CA VAL A 103 13.99 -2.92 4.32
C VAL A 103 14.69 -2.21 5.46
N VAL A 104 15.05 -2.96 6.51
CA VAL A 104 15.91 -2.47 7.60
C VAL A 104 17.36 -2.66 7.17
N ASN A 105 18.08 -1.57 7.02
CA ASN A 105 19.48 -1.58 6.56
C ASN A 105 20.37 -2.43 7.49
N ASN A 106 21.32 -3.14 6.89
CA ASN A 106 22.31 -3.99 7.58
C ASN A 106 21.68 -5.10 8.44
N SER A 107 20.50 -5.57 8.06
CA SER A 107 19.81 -6.66 8.77
C SER A 107 19.89 -8.03 8.06
N ALA A 108 20.52 -8.09 6.88
CA ALA A 108 20.66 -9.34 6.15
C ALA A 108 21.59 -10.32 6.88
N THR A 109 21.16 -11.57 6.98
CA THR A 109 21.90 -12.69 7.57
C THR A 109 21.28 -14.00 7.07
N GLU A 110 21.61 -15.12 7.68
CA GLU A 110 21.09 -16.43 7.33
C GLU A 110 20.54 -17.16 8.56
N LEU A 111 19.65 -18.13 8.34
CA LEU A 111 19.26 -19.10 9.37
C LEU A 111 20.46 -19.99 9.74
N ALA A 112 20.73 -20.13 11.03
CA ALA A 112 21.75 -21.03 11.55
C ALA A 112 21.25 -22.48 11.70
N SER A 113 19.93 -22.67 11.72
CA SER A 113 19.26 -23.99 11.74
C SER A 113 17.93 -23.92 11.03
N ASP A 114 17.34 -25.06 10.70
CA ASP A 114 15.98 -25.14 10.19
C ASP A 114 15.00 -24.44 11.14
N CYS A 115 13.95 -23.85 10.58
CA CYS A 115 12.83 -23.34 11.34
C CYS A 115 11.50 -23.90 10.81
N SER A 116 10.59 -24.15 11.73
CA SER A 116 9.24 -24.66 11.47
C SER A 116 8.21 -23.52 11.62
N ALA A 117 7.09 -23.65 10.93
CA ALA A 117 5.99 -22.71 11.02
C ALA A 117 5.43 -22.51 12.44
N LYS A 118 5.63 -23.49 13.33
CA LYS A 118 5.18 -23.46 14.73
C LYS A 118 6.20 -22.85 15.68
N ASP A 119 7.44 -22.67 15.25
CA ASP A 119 8.51 -22.19 16.10
C ASP A 119 8.26 -20.75 16.52
N THR A 120 8.54 -20.46 17.77
CA THR A 120 8.55 -19.12 18.36
C THR A 120 9.97 -18.62 18.63
N VAL A 121 10.96 -19.46 18.39
CA VAL A 121 12.38 -19.16 18.51
C VAL A 121 13.08 -19.65 17.25
N ILE A 122 13.91 -18.80 16.67
CA ILE A 122 14.76 -19.15 15.52
C ILE A 122 16.22 -18.86 15.83
N LYS A 123 17.11 -19.58 15.17
CA LYS A 123 18.56 -19.36 15.26
C LYS A 123 19.05 -18.71 13.98
N VAL A 124 19.81 -17.63 14.11
CA VAL A 124 20.37 -16.89 12.98
C VAL A 124 21.88 -16.71 13.14
N LYS A 125 22.63 -16.65 12.05
CA LYS A 125 24.09 -16.55 12.10
C LYS A 125 24.56 -15.25 12.73
N ASP A 126 23.97 -14.13 12.34
CA ASP A 126 24.30 -12.81 12.89
C ASP A 126 23.05 -11.93 13.05
N ALA A 127 22.81 -11.48 14.27
CA ALA A 127 21.80 -10.48 14.60
C ALA A 127 22.41 -9.29 15.38
N SER A 128 23.73 -9.09 15.30
CA SER A 128 24.43 -8.03 16.05
C SER A 128 23.93 -6.62 15.75
N LYS A 129 23.36 -6.40 14.56
CA LYS A 129 22.79 -5.13 14.12
C LYS A 129 21.27 -5.04 14.29
N TRP A 130 20.65 -6.14 14.69
CA TRP A 130 19.20 -6.14 14.90
C TRP A 130 18.84 -5.46 16.21
N LYS A 131 17.66 -4.86 16.22
CA LYS A 131 17.06 -4.26 17.43
C LYS A 131 15.66 -4.81 17.59
N THR A 132 15.25 -5.00 18.84
CA THR A 132 13.86 -5.32 19.15
C THR A 132 12.96 -4.14 18.78
N ASN A 133 12.06 -4.39 17.84
CA ASN A 133 11.05 -3.44 17.42
C ASN A 133 9.77 -4.21 17.08
N ALA A 134 8.66 -3.84 17.70
CA ALA A 134 7.37 -4.51 17.51
C ALA A 134 6.86 -4.47 16.05
N LEU A 135 7.37 -3.54 15.25
CA LEU A 135 7.00 -3.42 13.83
C LEU A 135 7.93 -4.18 12.90
N ASP A 136 9.08 -4.68 13.39
CA ASP A 136 10.01 -5.40 12.52
C ASP A 136 9.57 -6.87 12.38
N ARG A 137 9.69 -7.39 11.18
CA ARG A 137 9.37 -8.76 10.79
C ARG A 137 10.55 -9.36 10.05
N ILE A 138 10.78 -10.63 10.29
CA ILE A 138 11.77 -11.41 9.53
C ILE A 138 11.17 -11.78 8.20
N VAL A 139 11.91 -11.53 7.14
CA VAL A 139 11.57 -11.88 5.76
C VAL A 139 12.58 -12.92 5.28
N PHE A 140 12.07 -13.98 4.68
CA PHE A 140 12.83 -15.15 4.25
C PHE A 140 13.00 -15.16 2.74
N ASP A 141 13.97 -15.92 2.26
CA ASP A 141 14.24 -16.15 0.85
C ASP A 141 14.45 -14.82 0.13
N ILE A 142 15.38 -14.05 0.66
CA ILE A 142 15.72 -12.73 0.15
C ILE A 142 16.79 -12.83 -0.94
N ASP A 143 16.80 -11.85 -1.84
CA ASP A 143 17.97 -11.52 -2.64
C ASP A 143 18.79 -10.47 -1.87
N ASN A 144 19.98 -10.86 -1.42
CA ASN A 144 20.85 -10.03 -0.59
C ASN A 144 21.65 -9.02 -1.42
N ASP A 145 21.20 -8.69 -2.61
CA ASP A 145 21.81 -7.64 -3.39
C ASP A 145 21.34 -6.25 -2.93
N LYS A 146 22.10 -5.21 -3.30
CA LYS A 146 21.78 -3.82 -2.98
C LYS A 146 20.51 -3.33 -3.70
N GLU A 147 20.04 -4.05 -4.71
CA GLU A 147 18.91 -3.69 -5.55
C GLU A 147 17.60 -4.24 -5.01
N ALA A 148 17.66 -5.17 -4.03
CA ALA A 148 16.51 -5.82 -3.42
C ALA A 148 15.53 -6.36 -4.49
N ARG A 149 16.01 -7.16 -5.44
CA ARG A 149 15.24 -7.67 -6.58
C ARG A 149 14.15 -8.66 -6.18
N ASP A 150 14.27 -9.24 -4.99
CA ASP A 150 13.24 -10.10 -4.39
C ASP A 150 11.94 -9.34 -4.04
N LEU A 151 11.92 -8.02 -4.09
CA LEU A 151 10.75 -7.24 -3.76
C LEU A 151 9.73 -7.18 -4.92
N PRO A 152 8.41 -7.28 -4.62
CA PRO A 152 7.80 -7.47 -3.29
C PRO A 152 7.99 -8.90 -2.80
N ASN A 153 8.57 -9.05 -1.61
CA ASN A 153 8.72 -10.34 -0.93
C ASN A 153 7.61 -10.53 0.11
N PHE A 154 6.84 -11.60 -0.02
CA PHE A 154 5.71 -11.92 0.85
C PHE A 154 6.01 -13.06 1.84
N ASN A 155 7.24 -13.59 1.85
CA ASN A 155 7.71 -14.60 2.78
C ASN A 155 8.03 -13.97 4.14
N ILE A 156 7.05 -13.40 4.80
CA ILE A 156 7.18 -12.58 6.01
C ILE A 156 6.70 -13.35 7.23
N ALA A 157 7.52 -13.43 8.27
CA ALA A 157 7.11 -14.00 9.55
C ALA A 157 5.86 -13.29 10.09
N LYS A 158 4.90 -14.07 10.58
CA LYS A 158 3.64 -13.52 11.13
C LYS A 158 3.87 -12.70 12.40
N SER A 159 4.92 -13.03 13.15
CA SER A 159 5.21 -12.50 14.48
C SER A 159 6.41 -11.57 14.47
N GLY A 160 6.41 -10.59 15.37
CA GLY A 160 7.52 -9.66 15.57
C GLY A 160 8.58 -10.21 16.51
N ILE A 161 9.68 -9.52 16.63
CA ILE A 161 10.81 -9.87 17.49
C ILE A 161 10.50 -9.46 18.93
N LYS A 162 10.58 -10.43 19.87
CA LYS A 162 10.43 -10.20 21.31
C LYS A 162 11.78 -9.97 21.99
N SER A 163 12.78 -10.81 21.68
CA SER A 163 14.13 -10.69 22.24
C SER A 163 15.18 -11.29 21.29
N ILE A 164 16.42 -10.86 21.47
CA ILE A 164 17.58 -11.32 20.72
C ILE A 164 18.66 -11.61 21.74
N GLU A 165 19.21 -12.83 21.71
CA GLU A 165 20.25 -13.28 22.64
C GLU A 165 21.44 -13.83 21.86
N LYS A 166 22.65 -13.34 22.13
CA LYS A 166 23.87 -13.88 21.54
C LYS A 166 24.26 -15.16 22.26
N LYS A 167 24.43 -16.21 21.51
CA LYS A 167 25.05 -17.48 21.94
C LYS A 167 26.50 -17.57 21.42
N THR A 168 27.20 -18.66 21.65
CA THR A 168 28.59 -18.84 21.22
C THR A 168 28.75 -18.67 19.71
N ASP A 169 27.95 -19.38 18.89
CA ASP A 169 28.12 -19.47 17.44
C ASP A 169 26.93 -18.93 16.63
N TYR A 170 25.87 -18.46 17.29
CA TYR A 170 24.66 -17.94 16.64
C TYR A 170 23.93 -16.94 17.54
N TYR A 171 22.88 -16.36 17.03
CA TYR A 171 21.91 -15.58 17.80
C TYR A 171 20.59 -16.32 17.88
N GLU A 172 20.02 -16.35 19.08
CA GLU A 172 18.67 -16.84 19.33
C GLU A 172 17.69 -15.68 19.31
N VAL A 173 16.73 -15.74 18.41
CA VAL A 173 15.72 -14.70 18.22
C VAL A 173 14.37 -15.27 18.63
N THR A 174 13.84 -14.77 19.75
CA THR A 174 12.50 -15.11 20.23
C THR A 174 11.49 -14.18 19.58
N LEU A 175 10.41 -14.75 19.05
CA LEU A 175 9.30 -14.04 18.43
C LEU A 175 8.12 -13.89 19.40
N THR A 176 7.21 -12.97 19.12
CA THR A 176 5.97 -12.77 19.90
C THR A 176 4.93 -13.85 19.67
N GLY A 177 5.15 -14.75 18.72
CA GLY A 177 4.30 -15.87 18.35
C GLY A 177 4.96 -16.70 17.25
N PRO A 178 4.26 -17.67 16.65
CA PRO A 178 4.82 -18.55 15.64
C PRO A 178 5.35 -17.83 14.39
N VAL A 179 6.42 -18.40 13.80
CA VAL A 179 7.00 -17.94 12.52
C VAL A 179 5.95 -17.97 11.40
N GLY A 180 5.20 -19.07 11.31
CA GLY A 180 4.17 -19.28 10.28
C GLY A 180 4.70 -19.78 8.93
N LEU A 181 6.00 -20.06 8.82
CA LEU A 181 6.70 -20.48 7.61
C LEU A 181 7.74 -21.55 7.96
N ASN A 182 8.07 -22.42 6.99
CA ASN A 182 9.11 -23.44 7.14
C ASN A 182 10.28 -23.13 6.22
N TYR A 183 11.49 -23.09 6.76
CA TYR A 183 12.71 -22.84 6.00
C TYR A 183 13.89 -23.65 6.55
N GLY A 184 14.81 -24.05 5.67
CA GLY A 184 16.02 -24.75 6.03
C GLY A 184 17.14 -23.81 6.51
N ALA A 185 18.11 -24.39 7.22
CA ALA A 185 19.36 -23.70 7.55
C ALA A 185 20.04 -23.14 6.30
N GLY A 186 20.68 -21.98 6.43
CA GLY A 186 21.32 -21.27 5.31
C GLY A 186 20.35 -20.41 4.48
N THR A 187 19.03 -20.45 4.74
CA THR A 187 18.10 -19.53 4.08
C THR A 187 18.48 -18.10 4.42
N GLU A 188 18.66 -17.27 3.40
CA GLU A 188 18.92 -15.84 3.56
C GLU A 188 17.69 -15.10 4.08
N ILE A 189 17.89 -14.24 5.06
CA ILE A 189 16.84 -13.51 5.76
C ILE A 189 17.26 -12.07 6.04
N ARG A 190 16.30 -11.17 6.17
CA ARG A 190 16.51 -9.81 6.66
C ARG A 190 15.28 -9.29 7.40
N LEU A 191 15.39 -8.09 7.98
CA LEU A 191 14.26 -7.43 8.61
C LEU A 191 13.56 -6.48 7.64
N HIS A 192 12.24 -6.53 7.64
CA HIS A 192 11.39 -5.49 7.08
C HIS A 192 10.59 -4.82 8.20
N ARG A 193 10.50 -3.51 8.16
CA ARG A 193 9.67 -2.75 9.09
C ARG A 193 8.26 -2.64 8.54
N LEU A 194 7.29 -3.10 9.30
CA LEU A 194 5.88 -2.86 8.99
C LEU A 194 5.64 -1.35 9.05
N GLY A 195 5.19 -0.80 7.95
CA GLY A 195 4.83 0.60 7.81
C GLY A 195 3.35 0.74 7.49
N TRP A 196 3.01 1.90 7.00
CA TRP A 196 1.69 2.16 6.48
C TRP A 196 1.43 1.28 5.25
N ILE A 197 0.19 0.78 5.12
CA ILE A 197 -0.24 0.02 3.94
C ILE A 197 -0.45 0.92 2.71
N ALA A 198 -0.43 2.24 2.91
CA ALA A 198 -0.72 3.23 1.88
C ALA A 198 0.51 4.09 1.58
N ILE A 199 0.62 4.50 0.33
CA ILE A 199 1.52 5.56 -0.11
C ILE A 199 0.77 6.89 0.06
N PHE A 200 1.17 7.73 1.01
CA PHE A 200 0.62 9.08 1.17
C PHE A 200 1.31 10.07 0.23
N CYS A 201 0.85 10.07 -1.01
CA CYS A 201 1.48 10.79 -2.11
C CYS A 201 1.49 12.31 -1.92
N CYS A 202 0.43 12.84 -1.30
CA CYS A 202 0.28 14.28 -1.10
C CYS A 202 0.83 14.77 0.24
N GLY A 203 1.68 13.95 0.88
CA GLY A 203 2.22 14.22 2.21
C GLY A 203 1.39 13.64 3.34
N ALA A 204 2.07 13.37 4.47
CA ALA A 204 1.48 12.65 5.61
C ALA A 204 0.66 13.55 6.56
N ASN A 205 0.75 14.87 6.45
CA ASN A 205 0.11 15.79 7.38
C ASN A 205 -0.40 17.05 6.68
N ASN A 206 -1.42 16.92 5.83
CA ASN A 206 -2.04 18.08 5.21
C ASN A 206 -3.01 18.73 6.18
N LYS A 207 -2.57 19.83 6.80
CA LYS A 207 -3.43 20.69 7.62
C LYS A 207 -4.42 21.40 6.71
N LEU A 208 -5.68 21.40 7.11
CA LEU A 208 -6.78 22.04 6.39
C LEU A 208 -7.13 23.39 7.01
N THR A 209 -7.74 24.24 6.20
CA THR A 209 -8.36 25.50 6.58
C THR A 209 -9.81 25.49 6.08
N THR A 210 -10.56 26.54 6.34
CA THR A 210 -11.93 26.73 5.82
C THR A 210 -11.97 26.96 4.30
N ASN A 211 -10.84 27.32 3.69
CA ASN A 211 -10.73 27.45 2.25
C ASN A 211 -10.45 26.09 1.59
N TRP A 212 -10.99 25.88 0.41
CA TRP A 212 -10.69 24.69 -0.38
C TRP A 212 -9.21 24.60 -0.71
N LYS A 213 -8.61 23.46 -0.36
CA LYS A 213 -7.23 23.11 -0.69
C LYS A 213 -7.23 21.97 -1.67
N LYS A 214 -6.67 22.17 -2.86
CA LYS A 214 -6.43 21.12 -3.84
C LYS A 214 -5.15 20.38 -3.45
N LEU A 215 -5.26 19.05 -3.29
CA LEU A 215 -4.12 18.16 -3.20
C LEU A 215 -4.02 17.40 -4.53
N SER A 216 -2.81 17.36 -5.09
CA SER A 216 -2.57 16.66 -6.35
C SER A 216 -1.18 16.08 -6.36
N PHE A 217 -1.03 14.90 -6.97
CA PHE A 217 0.22 14.19 -7.10
C PHE A 217 0.27 13.44 -8.44
N THR A 218 1.44 13.41 -9.07
CA THR A 218 1.64 12.73 -10.36
C THR A 218 2.67 11.63 -10.21
N PHE A 219 2.26 10.39 -10.50
CA PHE A 219 3.14 9.23 -10.58
C PHE A 219 3.81 9.20 -11.95
N GLN A 220 5.13 9.18 -11.94
CA GLN A 220 5.93 9.01 -13.17
C GLN A 220 5.99 7.53 -13.57
N PRO A 221 6.25 7.24 -14.85
CA PRO A 221 6.44 5.88 -15.32
C PRO A 221 7.59 5.18 -14.61
N GLY A 222 7.43 3.86 -14.46
CA GLY A 222 8.41 2.98 -13.82
C GLY A 222 8.06 2.65 -12.38
N THR A 223 8.83 1.71 -11.84
CA THR A 223 8.66 1.19 -10.48
C THR A 223 9.91 1.39 -9.64
N VAL A 224 9.76 1.30 -8.34
CA VAL A 224 10.85 1.32 -7.36
C VAL A 224 10.64 0.23 -6.32
N ALA A 225 11.73 -0.33 -5.82
CA ALA A 225 11.69 -1.43 -4.86
C ALA A 225 11.35 -0.97 -3.44
N GLN A 226 11.70 0.27 -3.09
CA GLN A 226 11.46 0.83 -1.76
C GLN A 226 10.53 2.04 -1.82
N ALA A 227 10.04 2.45 -0.66
CA ALA A 227 9.11 3.58 -0.53
C ALA A 227 9.64 4.83 -1.25
N ASN A 228 9.01 5.17 -2.34
CA ASN A 228 9.26 6.37 -3.12
C ASN A 228 7.92 6.92 -3.57
N ILE A 229 7.71 8.20 -3.36
CA ILE A 229 6.43 8.83 -3.67
C ILE A 229 6.27 9.18 -5.16
N PHE A 230 7.36 9.14 -5.97
CA PHE A 230 7.29 9.60 -7.37
C PHE A 230 6.96 8.50 -8.38
N ARG A 231 7.05 7.24 -7.97
CA ARG A 231 6.81 6.07 -8.83
C ARG A 231 6.01 5.02 -8.10
N TRP A 232 5.46 4.09 -8.87
CA TRP A 232 4.78 2.93 -8.33
C TRP A 232 5.76 2.00 -7.61
N TRP A 233 5.30 1.28 -6.62
CA TRP A 233 6.08 0.22 -6.01
C TRP A 233 6.11 -1.00 -6.92
N THR A 234 7.24 -1.68 -6.99
CA THR A 234 7.42 -2.91 -7.77
C THR A 234 6.31 -3.91 -7.45
N GLY A 235 5.76 -4.55 -8.47
CA GLY A 235 4.63 -5.47 -8.35
C GLY A 235 3.25 -4.80 -8.29
N THR A 236 3.15 -3.47 -8.36
CA THR A 236 1.85 -2.78 -8.40
C THR A 236 1.15 -3.04 -9.73
N GLU A 237 -0.02 -3.64 -9.67
CA GLU A 237 -0.92 -3.85 -10.80
C GLU A 237 -2.31 -3.27 -10.55
N ILE A 238 -2.62 -2.98 -9.29
CA ILE A 238 -3.91 -2.42 -8.86
C ILE A 238 -3.65 -1.32 -7.84
N ALA A 239 -4.42 -0.24 -7.89
CA ALA A 239 -4.44 0.79 -6.86
C ALA A 239 -5.86 1.04 -6.34
N GLN A 240 -5.95 1.32 -5.04
CA GLN A 240 -7.16 1.73 -4.33
C GLN A 240 -6.91 3.09 -3.68
N ILE A 241 -7.84 4.03 -3.83
CA ILE A 241 -7.74 5.34 -3.15
C ILE A 241 -7.94 5.15 -1.65
N TYR A 242 -7.09 5.79 -0.86
CA TYR A 242 -7.10 5.74 0.59
C TYR A 242 -7.02 7.15 1.18
N LEU A 243 -7.90 7.44 2.11
CA LEU A 243 -8.00 8.69 2.83
C LEU A 243 -8.00 8.42 4.33
N THR A 244 -7.19 9.14 5.09
CA THR A 244 -7.23 9.15 6.56
C THR A 244 -7.51 10.57 7.02
N PHE A 245 -8.48 10.71 7.89
CA PHE A 245 -8.87 11.97 8.49
C PHE A 245 -8.59 11.96 9.99
N ASN A 246 -7.93 13.02 10.46
CA ASN A 246 -7.91 13.36 11.88
C ASN A 246 -8.78 14.61 12.05
N VAL A 247 -9.95 14.41 12.67
CA VAL A 247 -10.99 15.43 12.82
C VAL A 247 -11.20 15.67 14.31
N PRO A 248 -10.79 16.83 14.86
CA PRO A 248 -11.06 17.19 16.24
C PRO A 248 -12.57 17.27 16.53
N GLN A 249 -12.95 17.11 17.77
CA GLN A 249 -14.35 17.22 18.20
C GLN A 249 -14.94 18.59 17.82
N GLY A 250 -16.16 18.58 17.30
CA GLY A 250 -16.86 19.80 16.85
C GLY A 250 -16.42 20.33 15.48
N GLN A 251 -15.52 19.62 14.80
CA GLN A 251 -15.11 19.95 13.43
C GLN A 251 -15.67 18.95 12.43
N SER A 252 -15.65 19.32 11.15
CA SER A 252 -15.80 18.37 10.06
C SER A 252 -14.86 18.68 8.90
N VAL A 253 -14.71 17.71 8.02
CA VAL A 253 -13.97 17.87 6.76
C VAL A 253 -14.93 17.63 5.61
N GLU A 254 -14.97 18.58 4.70
CA GLU A 254 -15.60 18.43 3.41
C GLU A 254 -14.56 18.10 2.35
N PHE A 255 -14.93 17.23 1.42
CA PHE A 255 -14.08 16.85 0.30
C PHE A 255 -14.89 16.55 -0.96
N LYS A 256 -14.27 16.75 -2.12
CA LYS A 256 -14.86 16.54 -3.43
C LYS A 256 -13.79 16.28 -4.49
N ASN A 257 -14.22 15.96 -5.71
CA ASN A 257 -13.35 15.80 -6.88
C ASN A 257 -12.19 14.82 -6.65
N ILE A 258 -12.45 13.78 -5.84
CA ILE A 258 -11.47 12.71 -5.60
C ILE A 258 -11.32 11.90 -6.88
N CYS A 259 -10.09 11.81 -7.38
CA CYS A 259 -9.82 11.15 -8.66
C CYS A 259 -8.42 10.56 -8.71
N LEU A 260 -8.31 9.33 -9.21
CA LEU A 260 -7.09 8.73 -9.73
C LEU A 260 -7.31 8.43 -11.21
N GLU A 261 -6.52 9.01 -12.07
CA GLU A 261 -6.68 8.90 -13.51
C GLU A 261 -5.35 8.72 -14.24
N GLU A 262 -5.39 8.02 -15.37
CA GLU A 262 -4.30 7.99 -16.35
C GLU A 262 -4.23 9.35 -17.05
N VAL A 263 -3.06 9.97 -17.06
CA VAL A 263 -2.80 11.22 -17.78
C VAL A 263 -2.44 10.87 -19.22
N LYS A 264 -3.33 11.15 -20.14
CA LYS A 264 -3.05 11.01 -21.58
C LYS A 264 -2.06 12.10 -21.98
N LYS A 265 -1.03 11.70 -22.71
CA LYS A 265 -0.10 12.65 -23.38
C LYS A 265 -0.80 13.30 -24.56
#